data_ace7c3a6b9f42c45be089806d8c89e2f
#
_entry.id   ace7c3a6b9f42c45be089806d8c89e2f
#
_cell.length_a   1.000
_cell.length_b   1.000
_cell.length_c   1.000
_cell.angle_alpha   90.00
_cell.angle_beta   90.00
_cell.angle_gamma   90.00
#
_symmetry.space_group_name_H-M   'P 1'
#
loop_
_entity.id
_entity.type
_entity.pdbx_description
1 polymer ?
#
loop_
_entity_poly.entity_id
_entity_poly.type
_entity_poly.pdbx_seq_one_letter_code
_entity_poly.pdbx_strand_id
1 'polypeptide(L)'
;MAHTHPAEALHTPHEGAVSETPLISLDDYCFAYDDTPVLRHVALEVRAGECVVLMGDNGSGKSTLLKAICGLVFPQRGAYRFDGSEVSERSMRDASFAKRLHARVGFIFQDSDAQLFCPSVADEIAFGPRQMGLSEAEVSRRVDDTLALLDIEALRDRAPWTLSGGEKKRVAIACVLSMNPDAYCFDEPLAGLDSKTQTWLTGFLKRLKAAGKTLVIATHDQSLADELADWFCYMGEFHGYEDRPHVHING
;
A
#
# COMPACT_ATOMS: atom_id res chain seq x y z
N MET A 1 -38.83 -10.99 -26.74
CA MET A 1 -38.78 -11.08 -25.28
C MET A 1 -37.43 -10.52 -24.86
N ALA A 2 -37.46 -9.31 -24.36
CA ALA A 2 -36.26 -8.56 -23.97
C ALA A 2 -35.94 -8.91 -22.52
N HIS A 3 -34.72 -9.37 -22.23
CA HIS A 3 -34.21 -9.52 -20.89
C HIS A 3 -33.58 -8.16 -20.48
N THR A 4 -34.30 -7.45 -19.63
CA THR A 4 -33.81 -6.31 -18.87
C THR A 4 -32.92 -6.80 -17.74
N HIS A 5 -31.65 -6.37 -17.75
CA HIS A 5 -30.75 -6.44 -16.60
C HIS A 5 -31.11 -5.31 -15.61
N PRO A 6 -31.18 -5.58 -14.31
CA PRO A 6 -31.20 -4.53 -13.32
C PRO A 6 -29.76 -4.19 -12.91
N ALA A 7 -29.25 -3.10 -13.45
CA ALA A 7 -28.06 -2.45 -12.93
C ALA A 7 -28.49 -1.09 -12.40
N GLU A 8 -28.66 -0.97 -11.11
CA GLU A 8 -28.65 0.29 -10.35
C GLU A 8 -28.63 -0.08 -8.86
N ALA A 9 -27.42 -0.27 -8.32
CA ALA A 9 -27.19 -0.23 -6.88
C ALA A 9 -26.51 1.10 -6.58
N LEU A 10 -27.31 2.02 -6.06
CA LEU A 10 -26.97 3.36 -5.61
C LEU A 10 -25.78 3.33 -4.64
N HIS A 11 -24.72 4.04 -5.04
CA HIS A 11 -23.65 4.45 -4.17
C HIS A 11 -24.20 5.49 -3.18
N THR A 12 -24.47 5.10 -1.93
CA THR A 12 -24.69 6.03 -0.84
C THR A 12 -23.34 6.42 -0.26
N PRO A 13 -22.94 7.70 -0.27
CA PRO A 13 -21.73 8.14 0.39
C PRO A 13 -21.90 7.95 1.90
N HIS A 14 -20.93 7.33 2.56
CA HIS A 14 -20.80 7.43 4.01
C HIS A 14 -20.67 8.91 4.38
N GLU A 15 -21.62 9.44 5.16
CA GLU A 15 -21.58 10.76 5.77
C GLU A 15 -20.53 10.80 6.90
N GLY A 16 -19.26 10.87 6.52
CA GLY A 16 -18.19 11.47 7.29
C GLY A 16 -17.60 12.53 6.40
N ALA A 17 -17.28 13.71 6.91
CA ALA A 17 -16.74 14.82 6.13
C ALA A 17 -15.54 14.34 5.31
N VAL A 18 -15.79 13.98 4.05
CA VAL A 18 -14.75 13.54 3.09
C VAL A 18 -13.97 14.81 2.79
N SER A 19 -12.70 14.84 3.14
CA SER A 19 -11.78 15.90 2.71
C SER A 19 -11.89 16.00 1.19
N GLU A 20 -12.17 17.18 0.67
CA GLU A 20 -12.22 17.44 -0.79
C GLU A 20 -10.86 17.16 -1.45
N THR A 21 -9.77 17.20 -0.66
CA THR A 21 -8.41 16.95 -1.13
C THR A 21 -8.09 15.46 -1.08
N PRO A 22 -7.64 14.84 -2.19
CA PRO A 22 -7.23 13.45 -2.20
C PRO A 22 -6.01 13.24 -1.27
N LEU A 23 -5.96 12.08 -0.61
CA LEU A 23 -4.82 11.70 0.24
C LEU A 23 -3.57 11.46 -0.62
N ILE A 24 -3.74 10.82 -1.78
CA ILE A 24 -2.68 10.54 -2.75
C ILE A 24 -3.11 11.16 -4.09
N SER A 25 -2.27 12.00 -4.69
CA SER A 25 -2.51 12.60 -6.01
C SER A 25 -1.25 12.57 -6.85
N LEU A 26 -1.30 11.85 -7.97
CA LEU A 26 -0.29 11.90 -9.02
C LEU A 26 -0.90 12.59 -10.23
N ASP A 27 -0.18 13.56 -10.78
CA ASP A 27 -0.59 14.35 -11.94
C ASP A 27 0.48 14.29 -13.02
N ASP A 28 0.12 13.76 -14.20
CA ASP A 28 1.01 13.61 -15.35
C ASP A 28 2.37 12.95 -15.00
N TYR A 29 2.33 11.99 -14.05
CA TYR A 29 3.52 11.40 -13.46
C TYR A 29 4.23 10.48 -14.45
N CYS A 30 5.47 10.85 -14.86
CA CYS A 30 6.31 10.06 -15.72
C CYS A 30 7.60 9.67 -15.01
N PHE A 31 7.98 8.40 -15.11
CA PHE A 31 9.20 7.88 -14.51
C PHE A 31 9.88 6.83 -15.41
N ALA A 32 11.20 6.87 -15.45
CA ALA A 32 12.04 5.90 -16.14
C ALA A 32 13.17 5.44 -15.21
N TYR A 33 13.53 4.16 -15.30
CA TYR A 33 14.81 3.67 -14.79
C TYR A 33 15.85 3.86 -15.89
N ASP A 34 16.87 4.65 -15.61
CA ASP A 34 17.82 5.13 -16.64
C ASP A 34 17.06 5.69 -17.87
N ASP A 35 17.20 5.08 -19.03
CA ASP A 35 16.50 5.49 -20.26
C ASP A 35 15.26 4.63 -20.59
N THR A 36 14.87 3.72 -19.68
CA THR A 36 13.73 2.83 -19.88
C THR A 36 12.48 3.39 -19.19
N PRO A 37 11.51 3.95 -19.94
CA PRO A 37 10.28 4.47 -19.37
C PRO A 37 9.42 3.35 -18.76
N VAL A 38 8.94 3.57 -17.54
CA VAL A 38 8.09 2.61 -16.81
C VAL A 38 6.73 3.20 -16.49
N LEU A 39 6.67 4.45 -16.04
CA LEU A 39 5.41 5.16 -15.82
C LEU A 39 5.31 6.30 -16.82
N ARG A 40 4.17 6.39 -17.52
CA ARG A 40 3.93 7.42 -18.54
C ARG A 40 2.59 8.08 -18.29
N HIS A 41 2.61 9.40 -18.04
CA HIS A 41 1.42 10.23 -17.91
C HIS A 41 0.40 9.67 -16.89
N VAL A 42 0.86 9.07 -15.78
CA VAL A 42 -0.03 8.52 -14.77
C VAL A 42 -0.76 9.64 -14.06
N ALA A 43 -2.09 9.59 -14.10
CA ALA A 43 -2.98 10.39 -13.29
C ALA A 43 -3.74 9.48 -12.32
N LEU A 44 -3.58 9.71 -11.01
CA LEU A 44 -4.17 8.88 -9.97
C LEU A 44 -4.56 9.74 -8.78
N GLU A 45 -5.81 9.63 -8.35
CA GLU A 45 -6.29 10.25 -7.12
C GLU A 45 -6.89 9.18 -6.22
N VAL A 46 -6.43 9.10 -4.96
CA VAL A 46 -6.95 8.19 -3.95
C VAL A 46 -7.39 9.01 -2.74
N ARG A 47 -8.65 8.87 -2.35
CA ARG A 47 -9.17 9.51 -1.15
C ARG A 47 -8.87 8.70 0.09
N ALA A 48 -8.89 9.36 1.25
CA ALA A 48 -8.74 8.67 2.53
C ALA A 48 -9.85 7.61 2.71
N GLY A 49 -9.43 6.41 3.10
CA GLY A 49 -10.32 5.28 3.32
C GLY A 49 -10.66 4.44 2.07
N GLU A 50 -10.26 4.88 0.88
CA GLU A 50 -10.46 4.09 -0.35
C GLU A 50 -9.48 2.93 -0.46
N CYS A 51 -9.94 1.85 -1.06
CA CYS A 51 -9.12 0.72 -1.50
C CYS A 51 -9.02 0.69 -3.02
N VAL A 52 -7.83 0.99 -3.52
CA VAL A 52 -7.51 0.97 -4.95
C VAL A 52 -6.69 -0.26 -5.27
N VAL A 53 -7.09 -1.00 -6.31
CA VAL A 53 -6.33 -2.15 -6.79
C VAL A 53 -5.70 -1.83 -8.14
N LEU A 54 -4.38 -1.93 -8.19
CA LEU A 54 -3.57 -1.78 -9.40
C LEU A 54 -3.52 -3.13 -10.11
N MET A 55 -4.16 -3.23 -11.26
CA MET A 55 -4.22 -4.42 -12.09
C MET A 55 -3.35 -4.25 -13.32
N GLY A 56 -2.86 -5.36 -13.88
CA GLY A 56 -2.08 -5.38 -15.12
C GLY A 56 -1.02 -6.47 -15.10
N ASP A 57 -0.41 -6.71 -16.26
CA ASP A 57 0.59 -7.75 -16.47
C ASP A 57 1.86 -7.53 -15.64
N ASN A 58 2.68 -8.58 -15.54
CA ASN A 58 4.00 -8.45 -14.93
C ASN A 58 4.85 -7.49 -15.78
N GLY A 59 5.50 -6.56 -15.11
CA GLY A 59 6.29 -5.51 -15.79
C GLY A 59 5.49 -4.26 -16.20
N SER A 60 4.18 -4.19 -15.97
CA SER A 60 3.36 -3.01 -16.30
C SER A 60 3.63 -1.77 -15.43
N GLY A 61 4.53 -1.85 -14.45
CA GLY A 61 4.91 -0.72 -13.60
C GLY A 61 4.17 -0.63 -12.25
N LYS A 62 3.34 -1.60 -11.86
CA LYS A 62 2.60 -1.61 -10.58
C LYS A 62 3.50 -1.37 -9.37
N SER A 63 4.56 -2.16 -9.21
CA SER A 63 5.52 -2.00 -8.11
C SER A 63 6.25 -0.66 -8.15
N THR A 64 6.51 -0.13 -9.34
CA THR A 64 7.13 1.20 -9.52
C THR A 64 6.16 2.29 -9.10
N LEU A 65 4.86 2.16 -9.40
CA LEU A 65 3.84 3.10 -8.95
C LEU A 65 3.69 3.08 -7.42
N LEU A 66 3.71 1.90 -6.79
CA LEU A 66 3.73 1.80 -5.33
C LEU A 66 4.97 2.47 -4.73
N LYS A 67 6.15 2.28 -5.34
CA LYS A 67 7.39 2.98 -4.91
C LYS A 67 7.28 4.50 -5.06
N ALA A 68 6.63 4.98 -6.12
CA ALA A 68 6.37 6.40 -6.32
C ALA A 68 5.48 6.96 -5.20
N ILE A 69 4.38 6.27 -4.86
CA ILE A 69 3.47 6.63 -3.76
C ILE A 69 4.20 6.64 -2.42
N CYS A 70 5.16 5.74 -2.20
CA CYS A 70 5.97 5.71 -0.97
C CYS A 70 7.13 6.74 -0.97
N GLY A 71 7.29 7.55 -2.02
CA GLY A 71 8.38 8.54 -2.11
C GLY A 71 9.76 7.92 -2.26
N LEU A 72 9.85 6.72 -2.88
CA LEU A 72 11.09 5.99 -3.13
C LEU A 72 11.65 6.24 -4.54
N VAL A 73 10.81 6.70 -5.46
CA VAL A 73 11.17 7.16 -6.81
C VAL A 73 10.41 8.44 -7.13
N PHE A 74 11.02 9.32 -7.94
CA PHE A 74 10.50 10.66 -8.19
C PHE A 74 10.27 10.89 -9.68
N PRO A 75 9.26 11.69 -10.06
CA PRO A 75 8.94 11.90 -11.45
C PRO A 75 10.01 12.71 -12.17
N GLN A 76 10.28 12.36 -13.41
CA GLN A 76 11.04 13.20 -14.35
C GLN A 76 10.12 14.28 -14.95
N ARG A 77 8.79 14.04 -14.95
CA ARG A 77 7.74 14.95 -15.36
C ARG A 77 6.49 14.71 -14.52
N GLY A 78 5.71 15.76 -14.29
CA GLY A 78 4.49 15.69 -13.49
C GLY A 78 4.76 15.95 -12.01
N ALA A 79 3.79 15.61 -11.16
CA ALA A 79 3.86 15.86 -9.73
C ALA A 79 3.23 14.73 -8.92
N TYR A 80 3.71 14.57 -7.68
CA TYR A 80 3.07 13.76 -6.65
C TYR A 80 2.78 14.62 -5.42
N ARG A 81 1.57 14.50 -4.88
CA ARG A 81 1.19 15.12 -3.61
C ARG A 81 0.60 14.06 -2.67
N PHE A 82 1.00 14.15 -1.42
CA PHE A 82 0.42 13.39 -0.32
C PHE A 82 -0.22 14.38 0.65
N ASP A 83 -1.53 14.26 0.85
CA ASP A 83 -2.32 15.14 1.71
C ASP A 83 -2.05 16.64 1.37
N GLY A 84 -2.09 16.95 0.06
CA GLY A 84 -1.83 18.29 -0.48
C GLY A 84 -0.37 18.73 -0.51
N SER A 85 0.55 18.03 0.21
CA SER A 85 1.97 18.36 0.26
C SER A 85 2.72 17.72 -0.90
N GLU A 86 3.54 18.50 -1.64
CA GLU A 86 4.34 17.98 -2.73
C GLU A 86 5.44 17.04 -2.23
N VAL A 87 5.48 15.82 -2.83
CA VAL A 87 6.51 14.81 -2.59
C VAL A 87 7.43 14.77 -3.79
N SER A 88 8.65 15.23 -3.61
CA SER A 88 9.68 15.33 -4.65
C SER A 88 11.04 14.95 -4.06
N GLU A 89 12.02 14.70 -4.91
CA GLU A 89 13.39 14.46 -4.45
C GLU A 89 13.89 15.60 -3.54
N ARG A 90 13.51 16.84 -3.84
CA ARG A 90 13.88 18.00 -3.04
C ARG A 90 13.24 17.99 -1.65
N SER A 91 11.91 17.74 -1.57
CA SER A 91 11.21 17.71 -0.28
C SER A 91 11.66 16.53 0.58
N MET A 92 12.01 15.39 -0.04
CA MET A 92 12.51 14.20 0.66
C MET A 92 13.95 14.31 1.16
N ARG A 93 14.73 15.31 0.72
CA ARG A 93 16.03 15.65 1.34
C ARG A 93 15.88 16.26 2.72
N ASP A 94 14.73 16.85 3.05
CA ASP A 94 14.39 17.20 4.43
C ASP A 94 14.02 15.95 5.22
N ALA A 95 14.90 15.54 6.13
CA ALA A 95 14.73 14.36 6.96
C ALA A 95 13.42 14.40 7.79
N SER A 96 12.97 15.60 8.19
CA SER A 96 11.71 15.75 8.93
C SER A 96 10.51 15.47 8.05
N PHE A 97 10.53 15.94 6.80
CA PHE A 97 9.48 15.66 5.81
C PHE A 97 9.44 14.17 5.45
N ALA A 98 10.60 13.60 5.11
CA ALA A 98 10.72 12.18 4.78
C ALA A 98 10.19 11.29 5.91
N LYS A 99 10.57 11.59 7.16
CA LYS A 99 10.10 10.86 8.33
C LYS A 99 8.56 10.96 8.50
N ARG A 100 7.98 12.15 8.31
CA ARG A 100 6.53 12.33 8.38
C ARG A 100 5.81 11.55 7.28
N LEU A 101 6.31 11.57 6.05
CA LEU A 101 5.72 10.81 4.93
C LEU A 101 5.76 9.31 5.24
N HIS A 102 6.94 8.76 5.57
CA HIS A 102 7.09 7.32 5.83
C HIS A 102 6.36 6.85 7.11
N ALA A 103 6.03 7.74 8.03
CA ALA A 103 5.16 7.42 9.16
C ALA A 103 3.68 7.30 8.75
N ARG A 104 3.27 7.93 7.64
CA ARG A 104 1.89 7.99 7.15
C ARG A 104 1.62 7.09 5.94
N VAL A 105 2.66 6.65 5.23
CA VAL A 105 2.57 5.72 4.09
C VAL A 105 3.41 4.50 4.38
N GLY A 106 2.75 3.36 4.61
CA GLY A 106 3.41 2.09 4.86
C GLY A 106 3.54 1.27 3.58
N PHE A 107 4.69 0.62 3.39
CA PHE A 107 4.93 -0.26 2.25
C PHE A 107 5.21 -1.68 2.71
N ILE A 108 4.45 -2.64 2.18
CA ILE A 108 4.64 -4.07 2.41
C ILE A 108 5.13 -4.69 1.12
N PHE A 109 6.40 -5.10 1.11
CA PHE A 109 7.04 -5.70 -0.06
C PHE A 109 6.47 -7.07 -0.39
N GLN A 110 6.56 -7.45 -1.67
CA GLN A 110 6.25 -8.81 -2.11
C GLN A 110 7.11 -9.83 -1.36
N ASP A 111 8.43 -9.61 -1.37
CA ASP A 111 9.40 -10.41 -0.62
C ASP A 111 9.59 -9.87 0.79
N SER A 112 9.11 -10.63 1.78
CA SER A 112 9.25 -10.26 3.19
C SER A 112 10.70 -10.35 3.70
N ASP A 113 11.57 -11.16 3.08
CA ASP A 113 12.99 -11.25 3.46
C ASP A 113 13.74 -9.96 3.14
N ALA A 114 13.33 -9.22 2.11
CA ALA A 114 13.90 -7.92 1.79
C ALA A 114 13.54 -6.82 2.81
N GLN A 115 12.55 -7.07 3.68
CA GLN A 115 12.05 -6.10 4.66
C GLN A 115 12.59 -6.33 6.06
N LEU A 116 12.95 -7.58 6.42
CA LEU A 116 13.27 -7.99 7.79
C LEU A 116 14.78 -8.11 7.99
N PHE A 117 15.34 -7.37 8.96
CA PHE A 117 16.80 -7.27 9.18
C PHE A 117 17.24 -7.19 10.64
N CYS A 118 16.31 -7.07 11.61
CA CYS A 118 16.62 -6.98 13.03
C CYS A 118 16.85 -8.37 13.65
N PRO A 119 17.48 -8.43 14.84
CA PRO A 119 17.80 -9.71 15.48
C PRO A 119 16.59 -10.48 16.03
N SER A 120 15.47 -9.77 16.33
CA SER A 120 14.23 -10.40 16.83
C SER A 120 12.99 -9.78 16.20
N VAL A 121 11.88 -10.49 16.24
CA VAL A 121 10.56 -9.99 15.78
C VAL A 121 10.15 -8.76 16.57
N ALA A 122 10.38 -8.73 17.89
CA ALA A 122 10.07 -7.56 18.70
C ALA A 122 10.86 -6.32 18.25
N ASP A 123 12.16 -6.49 17.93
CA ASP A 123 12.99 -5.39 17.44
C ASP A 123 12.56 -4.91 16.06
N GLU A 124 12.14 -5.82 15.16
CA GLU A 124 11.59 -5.47 13.86
C GLU A 124 10.36 -4.58 14.00
N ILE A 125 9.39 -4.99 14.84
CA ILE A 125 8.15 -4.23 15.06
C ILE A 125 8.45 -2.90 15.75
N ALA A 126 9.42 -2.86 16.68
CA ALA A 126 9.82 -1.67 17.40
C ALA A 126 10.57 -0.65 16.55
N PHE A 127 11.19 -1.08 15.43
CA PHE A 127 12.07 -0.23 14.63
C PHE A 127 11.36 1.01 14.11
N GLY A 128 10.21 0.87 13.44
CA GLY A 128 9.43 1.98 12.93
C GLY A 128 9.01 2.99 14.00
N PRO A 129 8.34 2.57 15.08
CA PRO A 129 7.96 3.42 16.21
C PRO A 129 9.15 4.16 16.85
N ARG A 130 10.31 3.51 17.01
CA ARG A 130 11.54 4.19 17.48
C ARG A 130 12.01 5.27 16.51
N GLN A 131 12.00 4.99 15.19
CA GLN A 131 12.32 5.98 14.17
C GLN A 131 11.34 7.16 14.18
N MET A 132 10.08 6.95 14.54
CA MET A 132 9.12 8.03 14.75
C MET A 132 9.45 8.89 15.99
N GLY A 133 10.32 8.43 16.87
CA GLY A 133 10.74 9.14 18.10
C GLY A 133 9.76 8.96 19.25
N LEU A 134 9.01 7.86 19.25
CA LEU A 134 8.12 7.52 20.37
C LEU A 134 8.93 7.11 21.60
N SER A 135 8.35 7.28 22.79
CA SER A 135 8.96 6.80 24.03
C SER A 135 9.05 5.26 24.05
N GLU A 136 10.04 4.69 24.74
CA GLU A 136 10.17 3.22 24.84
C GLU A 136 8.92 2.57 25.47
N ALA A 137 8.21 3.24 26.36
CA ALA A 137 6.94 2.77 26.90
C ALA A 137 5.85 2.65 25.82
N GLU A 138 5.74 3.65 24.93
CA GLU A 138 4.80 3.62 23.81
C GLU A 138 5.23 2.60 22.75
N VAL A 139 6.54 2.48 22.47
CA VAL A 139 7.10 1.48 21.58
C VAL A 139 6.74 0.07 22.09
N SER A 140 7.01 -0.24 23.37
CA SER A 140 6.68 -1.53 23.97
C SER A 140 5.19 -1.85 23.86
N ARG A 141 4.33 -0.89 24.18
CA ARG A 141 2.88 -1.04 24.04
C ARG A 141 2.47 -1.37 22.61
N ARG A 142 2.98 -0.64 21.61
CA ARG A 142 2.67 -0.89 20.20
C ARG A 142 3.17 -2.25 19.73
N VAL A 143 4.33 -2.70 20.19
CA VAL A 143 4.84 -4.04 19.91
C VAL A 143 3.88 -5.10 20.46
N ASP A 144 3.48 -4.98 21.73
CA ASP A 144 2.59 -5.94 22.39
C ASP A 144 1.22 -5.97 21.71
N ASP A 145 0.62 -4.81 21.47
CA ASP A 145 -0.68 -4.67 20.79
C ASP A 145 -0.63 -5.27 19.37
N THR A 146 0.46 -5.04 18.64
CA THR A 146 0.60 -5.53 17.27
C THR A 146 0.81 -7.04 17.21
N LEU A 147 1.65 -7.59 18.10
CA LEU A 147 1.86 -9.04 18.23
C LEU A 147 0.53 -9.76 18.52
N ALA A 148 -0.25 -9.25 19.46
CA ALA A 148 -1.56 -9.80 19.82
C ALA A 148 -2.57 -9.68 18.67
N LEU A 149 -2.63 -8.52 17.99
CA LEU A 149 -3.56 -8.30 16.88
C LEU A 149 -3.34 -9.27 15.70
N LEU A 150 -2.10 -9.68 15.47
CA LEU A 150 -1.72 -10.57 14.37
C LEU A 150 -1.55 -12.04 14.79
N ASP A 151 -1.78 -12.37 16.08
CA ASP A 151 -1.63 -13.73 16.63
C ASP A 151 -0.22 -14.30 16.39
N ILE A 152 0.79 -13.50 16.77
CA ILE A 152 2.22 -13.83 16.61
C ILE A 152 3.04 -13.59 17.88
N GLU A 153 2.43 -13.54 19.08
CA GLU A 153 3.12 -13.31 20.37
C GLU A 153 4.21 -14.37 20.60
N ALA A 154 3.95 -15.62 20.19
CA ALA A 154 4.91 -16.71 20.31
C ALA A 154 6.19 -16.54 19.48
N LEU A 155 6.18 -15.59 18.53
CA LEU A 155 7.33 -15.28 17.67
C LEU A 155 8.20 -14.14 18.21
N ARG A 156 7.78 -13.45 19.29
CA ARG A 156 8.37 -12.23 19.84
C ARG A 156 9.90 -12.21 19.84
N ASP A 157 10.49 -13.25 20.41
CA ASP A 157 11.95 -13.34 20.64
C ASP A 157 12.67 -14.13 19.55
N ARG A 158 11.94 -14.60 18.54
CA ARG A 158 12.53 -15.37 17.43
C ARG A 158 13.23 -14.44 16.44
N ALA A 159 14.30 -14.95 15.87
CA ALA A 159 15.00 -14.28 14.79
C ALA A 159 14.20 -14.42 13.47
N PRO A 160 13.97 -13.33 12.69
CA PRO A 160 13.16 -13.36 11.48
C PRO A 160 13.58 -14.41 10.45
N TRP A 161 14.87 -14.68 10.29
CA TRP A 161 15.38 -15.68 9.35
C TRP A 161 15.06 -17.14 9.73
N THR A 162 14.53 -17.39 10.95
CA THR A 162 14.09 -18.72 11.41
C THR A 162 12.59 -18.97 11.16
N LEU A 163 11.87 -17.97 10.64
CA LEU A 163 10.43 -18.02 10.45
C LEU A 163 10.05 -18.66 9.11
N SER A 164 8.88 -19.29 9.05
CA SER A 164 8.24 -19.69 7.80
C SER A 164 7.83 -18.49 6.96
N GLY A 165 7.58 -18.66 5.66
CA GLY A 165 7.16 -17.58 4.77
C GLY A 165 5.89 -16.86 5.25
N GLY A 166 4.89 -17.61 5.73
CA GLY A 166 3.67 -17.02 6.28
C GLY A 166 3.90 -16.24 7.58
N GLU A 167 4.77 -16.72 8.48
CA GLU A 167 5.17 -15.99 9.68
C GLU A 167 5.92 -14.72 9.33
N LYS A 168 6.88 -14.78 8.39
CA LYS A 168 7.61 -13.59 7.89
C LYS A 168 6.65 -12.54 7.32
N LYS A 169 5.64 -12.96 6.55
CA LYS A 169 4.63 -12.04 6.00
C LYS A 169 3.83 -11.34 7.10
N ARG A 170 3.44 -12.08 8.15
CA ARG A 170 2.76 -11.48 9.31
C ARG A 170 3.67 -10.48 10.04
N VAL A 171 4.95 -10.81 10.22
CA VAL A 171 5.93 -9.90 10.84
C VAL A 171 6.17 -8.67 9.99
N ALA A 172 6.32 -8.80 8.67
CA ALA A 172 6.47 -7.66 7.76
C ALA A 172 5.26 -6.71 7.82
N ILE A 173 4.05 -7.25 7.91
CA ILE A 173 2.83 -6.47 8.12
C ILE A 173 2.84 -5.81 9.51
N ALA A 174 3.27 -6.54 10.55
CA ALA A 174 3.37 -6.03 11.92
C ALA A 174 4.28 -4.79 12.00
N CYS A 175 5.42 -4.81 11.32
CA CYS A 175 6.37 -3.69 11.28
C CYS A 175 5.72 -2.40 10.75
N VAL A 176 4.89 -2.52 9.71
CA VAL A 176 4.17 -1.38 9.14
C VAL A 176 2.99 -0.97 10.02
N LEU A 177 2.24 -1.95 10.53
CA LEU A 177 1.05 -1.73 11.34
C LEU A 177 1.35 -1.00 12.66
N SER A 178 2.51 -1.30 13.29
CA SER A 178 2.95 -0.64 14.53
C SER A 178 3.15 0.87 14.39
N MET A 179 3.39 1.36 13.18
CA MET A 179 3.46 2.80 12.86
C MET A 179 2.07 3.43 12.72
N ASN A 180 1.02 2.61 12.46
CA ASN A 180 -0.36 3.03 12.23
C ASN A 180 -0.52 4.06 11.09
N PRO A 181 -0.01 3.80 9.88
CA PRO A 181 -0.06 4.75 8.78
C PRO A 181 -1.49 5.03 8.30
N ASP A 182 -1.65 6.11 7.53
CA ASP A 182 -2.92 6.51 6.90
C ASP A 182 -3.19 5.70 5.63
N ALA A 183 -2.13 5.38 4.89
CA ALA A 183 -2.19 4.58 3.67
C ALA A 183 -1.23 3.38 3.74
N TYR A 184 -1.68 2.25 3.23
CA TYR A 184 -0.92 1.00 3.11
C TYR A 184 -0.77 0.63 1.64
N CYS A 185 0.47 0.46 1.19
CA CYS A 185 0.82 -0.04 -0.13
C CYS A 185 1.23 -1.51 -0.03
N PHE A 186 0.55 -2.38 -0.75
CA PHE A 186 0.85 -3.82 -0.81
C PHE A 186 1.28 -4.21 -2.22
N ASP A 187 2.45 -4.80 -2.33
CA ASP A 187 2.96 -5.36 -3.60
C ASP A 187 2.79 -6.87 -3.60
N GLU A 188 1.91 -7.39 -4.47
CA GLU A 188 1.57 -8.81 -4.62
C GLU A 188 1.40 -9.53 -3.27
N PRO A 189 0.43 -9.12 -2.42
CA PRO A 189 0.38 -9.55 -1.03
C PRO A 189 0.20 -11.06 -0.83
N LEU A 190 -0.48 -11.76 -1.76
CA LEU A 190 -0.77 -13.20 -1.66
C LEU A 190 0.28 -14.08 -2.35
N ALA A 191 1.25 -13.49 -3.07
CA ALA A 191 2.24 -14.26 -3.82
C ALA A 191 3.09 -15.15 -2.91
N GLY A 192 3.21 -16.44 -3.30
CA GLY A 192 4.04 -17.41 -2.59
C GLY A 192 3.51 -17.89 -1.23
N LEU A 193 2.30 -17.51 -0.83
CA LEU A 193 1.69 -17.92 0.41
C LEU A 193 0.82 -19.18 0.23
N ASP A 194 0.78 -20.03 1.28
CA ASP A 194 -0.16 -21.13 1.35
C ASP A 194 -1.62 -20.63 1.52
N SER A 195 -2.60 -21.46 1.18
CA SER A 195 -4.02 -21.10 1.19
C SER A 195 -4.53 -20.61 2.56
N LYS A 196 -4.01 -21.14 3.67
CA LYS A 196 -4.39 -20.72 5.03
C LYS A 196 -3.92 -19.28 5.29
N THR A 197 -2.68 -18.99 4.93
CA THR A 197 -2.09 -17.65 5.08
C THR A 197 -2.77 -16.65 4.13
N GLN A 198 -3.11 -17.05 2.89
CA GLN A 198 -3.87 -16.22 1.95
C GLN A 198 -5.24 -15.83 2.51
N THR A 199 -6.01 -16.82 3.02
CA THR A 199 -7.32 -16.58 3.64
C THR A 199 -7.22 -15.62 4.83
N TRP A 200 -6.21 -15.83 5.70
CA TRP A 200 -5.96 -14.96 6.83
C TRP A 200 -5.65 -13.52 6.38
N LEU A 201 -4.76 -13.36 5.37
CA LEU A 201 -4.34 -12.04 4.88
C LEU A 201 -5.49 -11.30 4.21
N THR A 202 -6.28 -11.98 3.37
CA THR A 202 -7.49 -11.39 2.76
C THR A 202 -8.45 -10.88 3.84
N GLY A 203 -8.70 -11.69 4.88
CA GLY A 203 -9.52 -11.27 6.03
C GLY A 203 -8.93 -10.08 6.79
N PHE A 204 -7.59 -10.01 6.91
CA PHE A 204 -6.90 -8.89 7.54
C PHE A 204 -7.03 -7.59 6.72
N LEU A 205 -6.85 -7.65 5.40
CA LEU A 205 -7.01 -6.50 4.50
C LEU A 205 -8.45 -5.95 4.54
N LYS A 206 -9.46 -6.83 4.58
CA LYS A 206 -10.86 -6.44 4.79
C LYS A 206 -11.06 -5.67 6.10
N ARG A 207 -10.41 -6.11 7.20
CA ARG A 207 -10.49 -5.40 8.48
C ARG A 207 -9.80 -4.04 8.43
N LEU A 208 -8.66 -3.90 7.75
CA LEU A 208 -8.01 -2.60 7.53
C LEU A 208 -8.93 -1.65 6.77
N LYS A 209 -9.53 -2.12 5.68
CA LYS A 209 -10.51 -1.34 4.89
C LYS A 209 -11.71 -0.92 5.76
N ALA A 210 -12.31 -1.86 6.49
CA ALA A 210 -13.43 -1.57 7.39
C ALA A 210 -13.07 -0.59 8.52
N ALA A 211 -11.79 -0.54 8.93
CA ALA A 211 -11.26 0.43 9.88
C ALA A 211 -10.98 1.82 9.25
N GLY A 212 -11.34 2.02 7.97
CA GLY A 212 -11.17 3.30 7.26
C GLY A 212 -9.74 3.57 6.80
N LYS A 213 -8.87 2.54 6.73
CA LYS A 213 -7.52 2.70 6.21
C LYS A 213 -7.51 2.74 4.69
N THR A 214 -6.68 3.61 4.14
CA THR A 214 -6.48 3.70 2.69
C THR A 214 -5.57 2.56 2.24
N LEU A 215 -5.98 1.83 1.20
CA LEU A 215 -5.22 0.70 0.67
C LEU A 215 -4.90 0.93 -0.80
N VAL A 216 -3.64 0.73 -1.19
CA VAL A 216 -3.22 0.66 -2.60
C VAL A 216 -2.56 -0.71 -2.80
N ILE A 217 -3.21 -1.58 -3.55
CA ILE A 217 -2.81 -2.98 -3.68
C ILE A 217 -2.45 -3.27 -5.12
N ALA A 218 -1.20 -3.63 -5.39
CA ALA A 218 -0.79 -4.17 -6.69
C ALA A 218 -0.96 -5.69 -6.67
N THR A 219 -1.77 -6.22 -7.57
CA THR A 219 -1.95 -7.67 -7.68
C THR A 219 -2.43 -8.08 -9.07
N HIS A 220 -2.21 -9.34 -9.42
CA HIS A 220 -2.84 -10.03 -10.55
C HIS A 220 -3.93 -11.02 -10.10
N ASP A 221 -4.17 -11.15 -8.78
CA ASP A 221 -5.20 -12.01 -8.21
C ASP A 221 -6.57 -11.32 -8.29
N GLN A 222 -7.39 -11.75 -9.25
CA GLN A 222 -8.72 -11.18 -9.48
C GLN A 222 -9.66 -11.40 -8.28
N SER A 223 -9.55 -12.53 -7.58
CA SER A 223 -10.41 -12.82 -6.43
C SER A 223 -10.16 -11.83 -5.29
N LEU A 224 -8.88 -11.57 -4.97
CA LEU A 224 -8.51 -10.56 -3.98
C LEU A 224 -8.99 -9.16 -4.41
N ALA A 225 -8.81 -8.85 -5.69
CA ALA A 225 -9.18 -7.57 -6.25
C ALA A 225 -10.71 -7.33 -6.15
N ASP A 226 -11.53 -8.29 -6.55
CA ASP A 226 -13.00 -8.22 -6.49
C ASP A 226 -13.52 -8.11 -5.05
N GLU A 227 -12.81 -8.71 -4.08
CA GLU A 227 -13.19 -8.68 -2.67
C GLU A 227 -12.87 -7.35 -1.96
N LEU A 228 -11.88 -6.60 -2.45
CA LEU A 228 -11.34 -5.43 -1.75
C LEU A 228 -11.53 -4.11 -2.47
N ALA A 229 -11.49 -4.08 -3.81
CA ALA A 229 -11.45 -2.84 -4.54
C ALA A 229 -12.71 -1.99 -4.36
N ASP A 230 -12.54 -0.70 -4.12
CA ASP A 230 -13.58 0.29 -4.38
C ASP A 230 -13.54 0.68 -5.87
N TRP A 231 -12.33 0.70 -6.45
CA TRP A 231 -12.14 0.87 -7.88
C TRP A 231 -10.78 0.30 -8.33
N PHE A 232 -10.64 0.11 -9.65
CA PHE A 232 -9.47 -0.50 -10.27
C PHE A 232 -8.69 0.55 -11.06
N CYS A 233 -7.35 0.50 -10.96
CA CYS A 233 -6.44 1.19 -11.85
C CYS A 233 -5.77 0.14 -12.74
N TYR A 234 -6.12 0.12 -14.02
CA TYR A 234 -5.51 -0.80 -14.98
C TYR A 234 -4.24 -0.20 -15.57
N MET A 235 -3.12 -0.90 -15.36
CA MET A 235 -1.83 -0.55 -15.92
C MET A 235 -1.55 -1.44 -17.13
N GLY A 236 -1.70 -0.91 -18.35
CA GLY A 236 -1.50 -1.63 -19.60
C GLY A 236 -0.12 -1.42 -20.22
N GLU A 237 0.23 -2.21 -21.26
CA GLU A 237 1.32 -1.91 -22.16
C GLU A 237 0.98 -0.64 -22.95
N PHE A 238 1.83 0.35 -22.88
CA PHE A 238 1.66 1.60 -23.60
C PHE A 238 2.05 1.40 -25.08
N HIS A 239 1.06 1.20 -25.93
CA HIS A 239 1.23 1.28 -27.37
C HIS A 239 0.98 2.72 -27.87
N GLY A 240 2.03 3.54 -27.88
CA GLY A 240 2.01 4.85 -28.51
C GLY A 240 1.72 6.04 -27.60
N TYR A 241 1.95 7.23 -28.13
CA TYR A 241 1.90 8.54 -27.46
C TYR A 241 0.49 9.03 -27.07
N GLU A 242 -0.56 8.26 -27.39
CA GLU A 242 -1.97 8.70 -27.24
C GLU A 242 -2.77 8.01 -26.13
N ASP A 243 -2.26 6.90 -25.55
CA ASP A 243 -3.01 6.19 -24.51
C ASP A 243 -2.65 6.69 -23.11
N ARG A 244 -3.49 7.56 -22.56
CA ARG A 244 -3.52 7.81 -21.12
C ARG A 244 -4.02 6.54 -20.43
N PRO A 245 -3.45 6.13 -19.28
CA PRO A 245 -4.05 5.06 -18.50
C PRO A 245 -5.48 5.52 -18.15
N HIS A 246 -6.46 4.86 -18.75
CA HIS A 246 -7.84 5.13 -18.44
C HIS A 246 -8.13 4.59 -17.06
N VAL A 247 -8.43 5.49 -16.13
CA VAL A 247 -9.08 5.13 -14.87
C VAL A 247 -10.49 4.71 -15.25
N HIS A 248 -10.75 3.41 -15.38
CA HIS A 248 -12.11 2.90 -15.50
C HIS A 248 -12.72 2.88 -14.10
N ILE A 249 -13.49 3.91 -13.80
CA ILE A 249 -14.42 3.88 -12.68
C ILE A 249 -15.57 2.99 -13.14
N ASN A 250 -15.59 1.75 -12.66
CA ASN A 250 -16.81 0.95 -12.75
C ASN A 250 -17.79 1.51 -11.71
N GLY A 251 -18.82 2.23 -12.20
CA GLY A 251 -19.97 2.64 -11.42
C GLY A 251 -20.89 1.44 -11.11
#